data_2853b09166a51ee6ed178cf019ca2bb4
#
_entry.id   2853b09166a51ee6ed178cf019ca2bb4
#
_cell.length_a   1.000
_cell.length_b   1.000
_cell.length_c   1.000
_cell.angle_alpha   90.00
_cell.angle_beta   90.00
_cell.angle_gamma   90.00
#
_symmetry.space_group_name_H-M   'P 1'
#
loop_
_entity.id
_entity.type
_entity.pdbx_description
1 polymer ?
#
loop_
_entity_poly.entity_id
_entity_poly.type
_entity_poly.pdbx_seq_one_letter_code
_entity_poly.pdbx_strand_id
1 'polypeptide(L)'
;KEELLHAIGKAPKNEGAKDIILYGFGRIGRLVARRIIESTGQGNQLILKAIVIRPKLSNSYKEAKKRAALLSSDSVHGDFSGQIIVASDGKSLAINGNVVQLIYAISPSEIDYTKFGIHNAMVIDNTGVWRDDNELSQHLRPGVDSVLLTAPGEGKIPNIVYGVNHNKFDYSKE
;
A
#
# COMPACT_ATOMS: atom_id res chain seq x y z
N LYS A 1 -4.73 -4.45 38.23
CA LYS A 1 -4.75 -2.97 38.49
C LYS A 1 -3.36 -2.34 38.32
N GLU A 2 -2.26 -3.01 38.71
CA GLU A 2 -0.90 -2.51 38.54
C GLU A 2 -0.44 -2.47 37.09
N GLU A 3 -0.78 -3.47 36.26
CA GLU A 3 -0.45 -3.48 34.84
C GLU A 3 -1.14 -2.35 34.04
N LEU A 4 -2.37 -1.97 34.44
CA LEU A 4 -3.07 -0.84 33.84
C LEU A 4 -2.43 0.52 34.18
N LEU A 5 -1.89 0.66 35.39
CA LEU A 5 -1.19 1.88 35.81
C LEU A 5 0.16 2.05 35.11
N HIS A 6 0.82 0.96 34.72
CA HIS A 6 2.07 0.99 33.96
C HIS A 6 1.87 1.35 32.49
N ALA A 7 0.65 1.17 31.95
CA ALA A 7 0.26 1.56 30.60
C ALA A 7 -0.19 3.04 30.50
N ILE A 8 -0.63 3.61 31.63
CA ILE A 8 -1.05 5.02 31.70
C ILE A 8 0.20 5.90 31.77
N GLY A 9 0.56 6.51 30.66
CA GLY A 9 1.71 7.43 30.55
C GLY A 9 2.77 7.02 29.55
N LYS A 10 2.73 5.79 29.04
CA LYS A 10 3.43 5.40 27.83
C LYS A 10 2.43 5.39 26.67
N ALA A 11 1.90 6.59 26.34
CA ALA A 11 1.37 6.73 24.99
C ALA A 11 2.48 6.27 24.04
N PRO A 12 2.22 5.33 23.09
CA PRO A 12 3.18 5.08 22.05
C PRO A 12 3.51 6.45 21.46
N LYS A 13 4.80 6.75 21.30
CA LYS A 13 5.18 7.91 20.50
C LYS A 13 4.33 7.80 19.26
N ASN A 14 3.42 8.75 19.05
CA ASN A 14 2.68 8.91 17.82
C ASN A 14 3.74 9.21 16.74
N GLU A 15 4.43 8.21 16.28
CA GLU A 15 5.03 8.22 14.97
C GLU A 15 3.84 8.36 14.05
N GLY A 16 3.77 9.49 13.34
CA GLY A 16 2.61 9.85 12.53
C GLY A 16 2.20 8.72 11.60
N ALA A 17 0.96 8.71 11.17
CA ALA A 17 0.43 7.65 10.31
C ALA A 17 1.36 7.41 9.10
N LYS A 18 1.69 6.15 8.84
CA LYS A 18 2.56 5.74 7.73
C LYS A 18 1.79 5.76 6.42
N ASP A 19 2.26 6.54 5.48
CA ASP A 19 1.70 6.57 4.13
C ASP A 19 2.04 5.26 3.39
N ILE A 20 1.06 4.66 2.76
CA ILE A 20 1.19 3.42 2.01
C ILE A 20 0.92 3.67 0.52
N ILE A 21 1.80 3.14 -0.30
CA ILE A 21 1.67 3.09 -1.75
C ILE A 21 1.55 1.63 -2.17
N LEU A 22 0.49 1.26 -2.87
CA LEU A 22 0.38 -0.06 -3.47
C LEU A 22 0.93 -0.03 -4.90
N TYR A 23 2.01 -0.73 -5.16
CA TYR A 23 2.54 -0.90 -6.49
C TYR A 23 2.01 -2.19 -7.11
N GLY A 24 1.19 -2.04 -8.16
CA GLY A 24 0.41 -3.14 -8.73
C GLY A 24 -0.95 -3.32 -8.04
N PHE A 25 -2.00 -3.40 -8.87
CA PHE A 25 -3.39 -3.50 -8.40
C PHE A 25 -4.08 -4.73 -8.98
N GLY A 26 -3.40 -5.88 -8.85
CA GLY A 26 -3.91 -7.22 -9.09
C GLY A 26 -4.80 -7.71 -7.94
N ARG A 27 -5.03 -9.02 -7.83
CA ARG A 27 -5.84 -9.59 -6.75
C ARG A 27 -5.27 -9.26 -5.37
N ILE A 28 -3.98 -9.53 -5.15
CA ILE A 28 -3.32 -9.27 -3.87
C ILE A 28 -3.39 -7.78 -3.51
N GLY A 29 -2.99 -6.89 -4.43
CA GLY A 29 -3.05 -5.44 -4.18
C GLY A 29 -4.44 -4.93 -3.82
N ARG A 30 -5.50 -5.46 -4.44
CA ARG A 30 -6.88 -5.10 -4.10
C ARG A 30 -7.29 -5.59 -2.71
N LEU A 31 -6.89 -6.79 -2.31
CA LEU A 31 -7.19 -7.32 -0.98
C LEU A 31 -6.43 -6.55 0.11
N VAL A 32 -5.16 -6.22 -0.14
CA VAL A 32 -4.37 -5.36 0.75
C VAL A 32 -5.01 -3.98 0.88
N ALA A 33 -5.47 -3.38 -0.25
CA ALA A 33 -6.18 -2.10 -0.23
C ALA A 33 -7.44 -2.15 0.65
N ARG A 34 -8.29 -3.18 0.46
CA ARG A 34 -9.49 -3.38 1.29
C ARG A 34 -9.13 -3.42 2.77
N ARG A 35 -8.10 -4.22 3.11
CA ARG A 35 -7.69 -4.40 4.50
C ARG A 35 -7.18 -3.13 5.16
N ILE A 36 -6.35 -2.34 4.44
CA ILE A 36 -5.87 -1.05 4.93
C ILE A 36 -7.05 -0.10 5.16
N ILE A 37 -7.95 0.01 4.19
CA ILE A 37 -9.09 0.93 4.25
C ILE A 37 -10.06 0.55 5.38
N GLU A 38 -10.38 -0.74 5.54
CA GLU A 38 -11.24 -1.25 6.62
C GLU A 38 -10.64 -0.98 8.01
N SER A 39 -9.32 -0.98 8.12
CA SER A 39 -8.61 -0.72 9.36
C SER A 39 -8.40 0.77 9.64
N THR A 40 -8.59 1.65 8.65
CA THR A 40 -8.42 3.10 8.82
C THR A 40 -9.46 3.64 9.79
N GLY A 41 -9.02 4.40 10.79
CA GLY A 41 -9.88 4.95 11.84
C GLY A 41 -10.09 4.01 13.06
N GLN A 42 -9.59 2.78 13.02
CA GLN A 42 -9.62 1.84 14.15
C GLN A 42 -8.32 1.85 14.97
N GLY A 43 -7.63 2.97 15.02
CA GLY A 43 -6.31 3.10 15.67
C GLY A 43 -5.14 2.65 14.78
N ASN A 44 -5.39 2.30 13.52
CA ASN A 44 -4.34 1.93 12.58
C ASN A 44 -3.61 3.15 12.05
N GLN A 45 -2.30 3.06 12.03
CA GLN A 45 -1.41 4.13 11.58
C GLN A 45 -1.07 4.04 10.08
N LEU A 46 -1.71 3.14 9.32
CA LEU A 46 -1.47 2.96 7.89
C LEU A 46 -2.53 3.70 7.07
N ILE A 47 -2.10 4.58 6.17
CA ILE A 47 -2.99 5.35 5.30
C ILE A 47 -2.66 5.03 3.84
N LEU A 48 -3.62 4.47 3.11
CA LEU A 48 -3.46 4.26 1.67
C LEU A 48 -3.52 5.61 0.93
N LYS A 49 -2.39 6.06 0.40
CA LYS A 49 -2.26 7.34 -0.32
C LYS A 49 -2.32 7.19 -1.83
N ALA A 50 -1.68 6.15 -2.35
CA ALA A 50 -1.61 5.96 -3.79
C ALA A 50 -1.65 4.49 -4.20
N ILE A 51 -2.09 4.28 -5.44
CA ILE A 51 -2.05 2.99 -6.12
C ILE A 51 -1.36 3.24 -7.47
N VAL A 52 -0.27 2.53 -7.71
CA VAL A 52 0.44 2.58 -8.98
C VAL A 52 -0.09 1.47 -9.90
N ILE A 53 -0.46 1.86 -11.11
CA ILE A 53 -1.08 0.99 -12.09
C ILE A 53 -0.31 1.08 -13.41
N ARG A 54 0.07 -0.07 -13.97
CA ARG A 54 0.52 -0.10 -15.36
C ARG A 54 -0.70 0.14 -16.27
N PRO A 55 -0.72 1.22 -17.07
CA PRO A 55 -1.87 1.53 -17.91
C PRO A 55 -2.05 0.44 -18.97
N LYS A 56 -3.29 -0.02 -19.14
CA LYS A 56 -3.69 -0.97 -20.19
C LYS A 56 -4.66 -0.34 -21.19
N LEU A 57 -5.32 0.73 -20.79
CA LEU A 57 -6.26 1.48 -21.61
C LEU A 57 -5.71 2.88 -21.87
N SER A 58 -5.99 3.43 -23.05
CA SER A 58 -5.58 4.80 -23.42
C SER A 58 -6.31 5.89 -22.64
N ASN A 59 -7.45 5.56 -22.02
CA ASN A 59 -8.29 6.50 -21.29
C ASN A 59 -8.21 6.22 -19.78
N SER A 60 -7.64 7.14 -19.03
CA SER A 60 -7.44 7.04 -17.57
C SER A 60 -8.75 6.82 -16.81
N TYR A 61 -9.84 7.50 -17.19
CA TYR A 61 -11.12 7.34 -16.53
C TYR A 61 -11.72 5.93 -16.73
N LYS A 62 -11.60 5.37 -17.94
CA LYS A 62 -12.02 3.98 -18.18
C LYS A 62 -11.16 2.98 -17.41
N GLU A 63 -9.84 3.22 -17.33
CA GLU A 63 -8.94 2.39 -16.53
C GLU A 63 -9.32 2.48 -15.03
N ALA A 64 -9.51 3.69 -14.50
CA ALA A 64 -9.92 3.90 -13.11
C ALA A 64 -11.26 3.22 -12.79
N LYS A 65 -12.27 3.35 -13.66
CA LYS A 65 -13.56 2.65 -13.51
C LYS A 65 -13.39 1.13 -13.45
N LYS A 66 -12.57 0.57 -14.33
CA LYS A 66 -12.27 -0.86 -14.31
C LYS A 66 -11.62 -1.28 -12.98
N ARG A 67 -10.68 -0.48 -12.46
CA ARG A 67 -10.02 -0.77 -11.17
C ARG A 67 -10.97 -0.65 -10.01
N ALA A 68 -11.86 0.34 -10.01
CA ALA A 68 -12.91 0.49 -9.02
C ALA A 68 -13.86 -0.70 -9.01
N ALA A 69 -14.34 -1.15 -10.16
CA ALA A 69 -15.21 -2.31 -10.29
C ALA A 69 -14.54 -3.59 -9.77
N LEU A 70 -13.25 -3.79 -10.08
CA LEU A 70 -12.48 -4.94 -9.58
C LEU A 70 -12.19 -4.85 -8.07
N LEU A 71 -12.15 -3.65 -7.48
CA LEU A 71 -12.03 -3.46 -6.05
C LEU A 71 -13.37 -3.73 -5.35
N SER A 72 -14.48 -3.36 -5.98
CA SER A 72 -15.83 -3.53 -5.42
C SER A 72 -16.23 -5.00 -5.29
N SER A 73 -15.79 -5.88 -6.20
CA SER A 73 -16.19 -7.28 -6.17
C SER A 73 -15.01 -8.21 -6.43
N ASP A 74 -14.89 -9.25 -5.61
CA ASP A 74 -13.92 -10.33 -5.77
C ASP A 74 -14.62 -11.68 -5.68
N SER A 75 -14.30 -12.56 -6.61
CA SER A 75 -14.98 -13.88 -6.76
C SER A 75 -14.78 -14.82 -5.56
N VAL A 76 -13.75 -14.58 -4.75
CA VAL A 76 -13.41 -15.42 -3.59
C VAL A 76 -13.77 -14.73 -2.28
N HIS A 77 -13.49 -13.42 -2.19
CA HIS A 77 -13.60 -12.64 -0.95
C HIS A 77 -14.87 -11.77 -0.90
N GLY A 78 -15.75 -11.92 -1.90
CA GLY A 78 -17.02 -11.23 -1.94
C GLY A 78 -16.90 -9.73 -2.23
N ASP A 79 -17.98 -9.02 -1.95
CA ASP A 79 -18.08 -7.60 -2.22
C ASP A 79 -17.39 -6.76 -1.14
N PHE A 80 -16.83 -5.62 -1.58
CA PHE A 80 -16.27 -4.62 -0.68
C PHE A 80 -17.37 -3.86 0.01
N SER A 81 -17.37 -3.86 1.34
CA SER A 81 -18.33 -3.12 2.15
C SER A 81 -17.94 -1.64 2.23
N GLY A 82 -18.29 -0.88 1.21
CA GLY A 82 -18.01 0.54 1.19
C GLY A 82 -18.32 1.23 -0.14
N GLN A 83 -18.15 2.55 -0.15
CA GLN A 83 -18.37 3.39 -1.32
C GLN A 83 -17.06 3.64 -2.06
N ILE A 84 -17.08 3.50 -3.39
CA ILE A 84 -15.96 3.84 -4.26
C ILE A 84 -16.46 4.82 -5.32
N ILE A 85 -15.86 6.01 -5.36
CA ILE A 85 -16.16 7.05 -6.34
C ILE A 85 -14.91 7.28 -7.18
N VAL A 86 -15.06 7.28 -8.49
CA VAL A 86 -13.97 7.57 -9.44
C VAL A 86 -14.00 9.04 -9.80
N ALA A 87 -12.87 9.72 -9.66
CA ALA A 87 -12.73 11.11 -10.11
C ALA A 87 -12.87 11.20 -11.63
N SER A 88 -13.44 12.31 -12.11
CA SER A 88 -13.74 12.51 -13.54
C SER A 88 -12.52 12.48 -14.46
N ASP A 89 -11.35 12.84 -13.92
CA ASP A 89 -10.07 12.80 -14.65
C ASP A 89 -9.41 11.40 -14.62
N GLY A 90 -9.98 10.46 -13.85
CA GLY A 90 -9.45 9.12 -13.66
C GLY A 90 -8.13 9.05 -12.88
N LYS A 91 -7.76 10.12 -12.16
CA LYS A 91 -6.49 10.19 -11.42
C LYS A 91 -6.60 9.90 -9.93
N SER A 92 -7.82 9.70 -9.43
CA SER A 92 -8.03 9.31 -8.04
C SER A 92 -9.31 8.51 -7.83
N LEU A 93 -9.36 7.80 -6.71
CA LEU A 93 -10.53 7.14 -6.16
C LEU A 93 -10.82 7.74 -4.78
N ALA A 94 -12.09 8.07 -4.51
CA ALA A 94 -12.54 8.30 -3.15
C ALA A 94 -13.13 7.01 -2.62
N ILE A 95 -12.51 6.42 -1.59
CA ILE A 95 -12.90 5.13 -1.01
C ILE A 95 -13.25 5.37 0.46
N ASN A 96 -14.52 5.22 0.81
CA ASN A 96 -15.03 5.55 2.16
C ASN A 96 -14.61 6.96 2.61
N GLY A 97 -14.63 7.94 1.70
CA GLY A 97 -14.23 9.31 1.96
C GLY A 97 -12.72 9.59 1.90
N ASN A 98 -11.87 8.57 1.84
CA ASN A 98 -10.42 8.74 1.70
C ASN A 98 -10.03 8.86 0.24
N VAL A 99 -9.31 9.92 -0.11
CA VAL A 99 -8.82 10.13 -1.49
C VAL A 99 -7.52 9.36 -1.69
N VAL A 100 -7.53 8.44 -2.66
CA VAL A 100 -6.40 7.60 -3.05
C VAL A 100 -5.98 7.97 -4.46
N GLN A 101 -4.73 8.38 -4.65
CA GLN A 101 -4.19 8.76 -5.95
C GLN A 101 -3.99 7.53 -6.85
N LEU A 102 -4.34 7.67 -8.13
CA LEU A 102 -4.00 6.67 -9.15
C LEU A 102 -2.82 7.18 -9.98
N ILE A 103 -1.68 6.53 -9.83
CA ILE A 103 -0.45 6.87 -10.53
C ILE A 103 -0.27 5.86 -11.66
N TYR A 104 -0.14 6.36 -12.88
CA TYR A 104 0.05 5.53 -14.07
C TYR A 104 1.52 5.53 -14.45
N ALA A 105 2.18 4.37 -14.30
CA ALA A 105 3.61 4.21 -14.61
C ALA A 105 3.90 2.79 -15.11
N ILE A 106 4.95 2.65 -15.90
CA ILE A 106 5.43 1.37 -16.41
C ILE A 106 6.53 0.83 -15.49
N SER A 107 7.40 1.70 -15.00
CA SER A 107 8.53 1.37 -14.13
C SER A 107 8.51 2.20 -12.84
N PRO A 108 8.99 1.66 -11.73
CA PRO A 108 9.18 2.43 -10.49
C PRO A 108 10.08 3.65 -10.68
N SER A 109 11.08 3.54 -11.53
CA SER A 109 12.07 4.61 -11.80
C SER A 109 11.47 5.89 -12.40
N GLU A 110 10.25 5.83 -12.95
CA GLU A 110 9.57 6.98 -13.56
C GLU A 110 8.86 7.87 -12.54
N ILE A 111 8.75 7.44 -11.27
CA ILE A 111 7.86 8.07 -10.30
C ILE A 111 8.66 8.91 -9.31
N ASP A 112 8.17 10.13 -9.09
CA ASP A 112 8.53 11.00 -7.99
C ASP A 112 7.28 11.22 -7.14
N TYR A 113 7.20 10.52 -6.01
CA TYR A 113 6.01 10.53 -5.16
C TYR A 113 5.82 11.86 -4.43
N THR A 114 6.88 12.67 -4.29
CA THR A 114 6.77 14.00 -3.66
C THR A 114 5.87 14.94 -4.46
N LYS A 115 5.78 14.75 -5.79
CA LYS A 115 4.85 15.50 -6.66
C LYS A 115 3.37 15.24 -6.35
N PHE A 116 3.09 14.16 -5.61
CA PHE A 116 1.75 13.80 -5.14
C PHE A 116 1.55 14.13 -3.66
N GLY A 117 2.49 14.87 -3.04
CA GLY A 117 2.44 15.21 -1.62
C GLY A 117 2.69 14.01 -0.69
N ILE A 118 3.36 12.98 -1.19
CA ILE A 118 3.68 11.77 -0.44
C ILE A 118 5.13 11.83 0.00
N HIS A 119 5.35 11.67 1.30
CA HIS A 119 6.66 11.71 1.92
C HIS A 119 6.79 10.59 2.92
N ASN A 120 7.98 9.99 2.99
CA ASN A 120 8.26 8.93 3.97
C ASN A 120 7.28 7.74 3.92
N ALA A 121 6.90 7.33 2.71
CA ALA A 121 5.93 6.27 2.48
C ALA A 121 6.60 4.88 2.37
N MET A 122 5.83 3.84 2.70
CA MET A 122 6.17 2.46 2.37
C MET A 122 5.50 2.06 1.06
N VAL A 123 6.28 1.55 0.11
CA VAL A 123 5.75 0.88 -1.07
C VAL A 123 5.51 -0.59 -0.76
N ILE A 124 4.30 -1.06 -1.05
CA ILE A 124 3.98 -2.50 -1.03
C ILE A 124 3.89 -2.98 -2.49
N ASP A 125 4.89 -3.73 -2.94
CA ASP A 125 4.88 -4.33 -4.28
C ASP A 125 4.03 -5.60 -4.30
N ASN A 126 2.99 -5.56 -5.12
CA ASN A 126 2.06 -6.66 -5.33
C ASN A 126 2.17 -7.25 -6.74
N THR A 127 3.24 -6.93 -7.47
CA THR A 127 3.40 -7.38 -8.86
C THR A 127 4.11 -8.71 -8.96
N GLY A 128 5.06 -8.97 -8.04
CA GLY A 128 5.98 -10.11 -8.10
C GLY A 128 6.95 -10.07 -9.29
N VAL A 129 7.12 -8.89 -9.92
CA VAL A 129 8.03 -8.67 -11.05
C VAL A 129 9.44 -8.41 -10.53
N TRP A 130 9.57 -7.52 -9.55
CA TRP A 130 10.85 -7.18 -8.92
C TRP A 130 10.99 -8.00 -7.63
N ARG A 131 12.01 -8.86 -7.55
CA ARG A 131 12.08 -9.86 -6.49
C ARG A 131 13.40 -9.91 -5.75
N ASP A 132 14.46 -9.38 -6.33
CA ASP A 132 15.76 -9.28 -5.67
C ASP A 132 16.04 -7.86 -5.15
N ASP A 133 17.14 -7.69 -4.41
CA ASP A 133 17.55 -6.45 -3.80
C ASP A 133 17.75 -5.30 -4.81
N ASN A 134 18.44 -5.59 -5.92
CA ASN A 134 18.71 -4.58 -6.96
C ASN A 134 17.43 -4.12 -7.65
N GLU A 135 16.52 -5.04 -7.89
CA GLU A 135 15.25 -4.77 -8.54
C GLU A 135 14.33 -3.98 -7.61
N LEU A 136 14.18 -4.40 -6.36
CA LEU A 136 13.33 -3.75 -5.37
C LEU A 136 13.83 -2.36 -5.00
N SER A 137 15.14 -2.13 -5.02
CA SER A 137 15.72 -0.81 -4.76
C SER A 137 15.24 0.28 -5.74
N GLN A 138 14.73 -0.11 -6.92
CA GLN A 138 14.12 0.83 -7.86
C GLN A 138 12.88 1.52 -7.32
N HIS A 139 12.22 0.95 -6.32
CA HIS A 139 11.09 1.57 -5.63
C HIS A 139 11.51 2.65 -4.63
N LEU A 140 12.76 2.68 -4.18
CA LEU A 140 13.28 3.70 -3.28
C LEU A 140 13.46 5.02 -4.04
N ARG A 141 12.36 5.68 -4.29
CA ARG A 141 12.25 6.94 -5.03
C ARG A 141 11.95 8.10 -4.08
N PRO A 142 12.10 9.36 -4.52
CA PRO A 142 11.72 10.49 -3.69
C PRO A 142 10.30 10.34 -3.13
N GLY A 143 10.17 10.39 -1.80
CA GLY A 143 8.92 10.17 -1.06
C GLY A 143 8.75 8.77 -0.48
N VAL A 144 9.65 7.81 -0.78
CA VAL A 144 9.63 6.43 -0.29
C VAL A 144 10.84 6.16 0.60
N ASP A 145 10.60 5.55 1.76
CA ASP A 145 11.66 5.16 2.70
C ASP A 145 11.82 3.64 2.83
N SER A 146 10.78 2.87 2.48
CA SER A 146 10.81 1.42 2.67
C SER A 146 9.97 0.69 1.62
N VAL A 147 10.31 -0.56 1.38
CA VAL A 147 9.65 -1.43 0.40
C VAL A 147 9.29 -2.77 1.02
N LEU A 148 8.06 -3.21 0.83
CA LEU A 148 7.57 -4.53 1.22
C LEU A 148 7.14 -5.29 -0.02
N LEU A 149 7.67 -6.49 -0.24
CA LEU A 149 7.27 -7.38 -1.31
C LEU A 149 6.23 -8.40 -0.81
N THR A 150 5.12 -8.55 -1.52
CA THR A 150 4.08 -9.55 -1.19
C THR A 150 4.25 -10.90 -1.90
N ALA A 151 5.32 -11.06 -2.65
CA ALA A 151 5.74 -12.31 -3.28
C ALA A 151 7.01 -12.86 -2.60
N PRO A 152 7.38 -14.13 -2.80
CA PRO A 152 8.66 -14.63 -2.31
C PRO A 152 9.83 -13.85 -2.90
N GLY A 153 10.64 -13.25 -2.04
CA GLY A 153 11.86 -12.54 -2.40
C GLY A 153 12.99 -13.51 -2.75
N GLU A 154 13.90 -13.06 -3.58
CA GLU A 154 15.08 -13.79 -4.05
C GLU A 154 16.37 -13.20 -3.47
N GLY A 155 17.46 -13.98 -3.51
CA GLY A 155 18.77 -13.52 -3.07
C GLY A 155 18.84 -13.22 -1.56
N LYS A 156 19.12 -11.96 -1.20
CA LYS A 156 19.27 -11.51 0.19
C LYS A 156 17.98 -11.00 0.83
N ILE A 157 16.90 -10.93 0.07
CA ILE A 157 15.63 -10.41 0.57
C ILE A 157 15.08 -11.35 1.65
N PRO A 158 14.84 -10.87 2.88
CA PRO A 158 14.30 -11.70 3.94
C PRO A 158 12.86 -12.08 3.65
N ASN A 159 12.57 -13.39 3.66
CA ASN A 159 11.21 -13.89 3.54
C ASN A 159 10.62 -14.11 4.93
N ILE A 160 9.66 -13.28 5.30
CA ILE A 160 9.04 -13.26 6.63
C ILE A 160 7.64 -13.87 6.54
N VAL A 161 7.41 -14.88 7.39
CA VAL A 161 6.08 -15.49 7.57
C VAL A 161 5.62 -15.20 8.98
N TYR A 162 4.52 -14.45 9.11
CA TYR A 162 3.94 -14.12 10.41
C TYR A 162 3.54 -15.39 11.16
N GLY A 163 3.88 -15.43 12.45
CA GLY A 163 3.67 -16.63 13.30
C GLY A 163 4.79 -17.68 13.21
N VAL A 164 5.65 -17.64 12.18
CA VAL A 164 6.72 -18.61 11.96
C VAL A 164 8.11 -18.04 12.25
N ASN A 165 8.48 -16.96 11.60
CA ASN A 165 9.83 -16.38 11.70
C ASN A 165 9.86 -14.87 11.89
N HIS A 166 8.71 -14.20 12.03
CA HIS A 166 8.64 -12.75 12.17
C HIS A 166 9.38 -12.20 13.40
N ASN A 167 9.52 -12.99 14.47
CA ASN A 167 10.26 -12.61 15.67
C ASN A 167 11.79 -12.58 15.48
N LYS A 168 12.29 -13.14 14.37
CA LYS A 168 13.72 -13.16 14.05
C LYS A 168 14.17 -11.96 13.23
N PHE A 169 13.20 -11.15 12.76
CA PHE A 169 13.47 -9.99 11.94
C PHE A 169 13.68 -8.75 12.83
N ASP A 170 14.78 -8.06 12.62
CA ASP A 170 15.11 -6.84 13.33
C ASP A 170 14.70 -5.61 12.51
N TYR A 171 13.51 -5.09 12.80
CA TYR A 171 12.92 -3.94 12.12
C TYR A 171 13.68 -2.61 12.35
N SER A 172 14.68 -2.59 13.21
CA SER A 172 15.47 -1.39 13.50
C SER A 172 16.68 -1.20 12.58
N LYS A 173 17.00 -2.20 11.77
CA LYS A 173 18.21 -2.25 10.93
C LYS A 173 17.96 -1.99 9.45
N GLU A 174 16.75 -1.63 9.05
CA GLU A 174 16.42 -1.37 7.64
C GLU A 174 15.89 0.02 7.41
#